data_ffe88baad1fad16a7e6e9918bd0e355b
#
_entry.id   ffe88baad1fad16a7e6e9918bd0e355b
#
_cell.length_a   1.000
_cell.length_b   1.000
_cell.length_c   1.000
_cell.angle_alpha   90.00
_cell.angle_beta   90.00
_cell.angle_gamma   90.00
#
_symmetry.space_group_name_H-M   'P 1'
#
loop_
_entity.id
_entity.type
_entity.pdbx_description
1 polymer ?
#
loop_
_entity_poly.entity_id
_entity_poly.type
_entity_poly.pdbx_seq_one_letter_code
_entity_poly.pdbx_strand_id
1 'polypeptide(L)'
;MFDNIFAAIEKWMRELLSGMVESNLSTMFTAVNQQTSEIAAQVGQTPQGWNSSIFSMIRNISDSVVIPIAGIIITLILCYELISMLTERNNLHDVDTWMFFKYFVKMWIAVYLVSHTFDIAMAVFDIGQSVVNSSSGIIRGKTAIDISSLSMQMQAAMATMAIGELVTLALETLVVSWCLKILSVVITVIMYGRMIEIYLYTSLAPIPFATMSNREWGHVGTNYFRGLFALAFQAFLMMVCVAIYAALIGSIRVSSDIHSALFGTMAYTVILCFSLLKTGSLSKQIFGSH
;
A
#
# COMPACT_ATOMS: atom_id res chain seq x y z
N MET A 1 34.78 -49.71 -19.27
CA MET A 1 34.57 -48.60 -20.24
C MET A 1 33.15 -47.99 -20.09
N PHE A 2 32.11 -48.83 -20.09
CA PHE A 2 30.70 -48.33 -19.86
C PHE A 2 30.52 -47.69 -18.52
N ASP A 3 31.06 -48.20 -17.42
CA ASP A 3 30.95 -47.63 -16.07
C ASP A 3 31.52 -46.23 -15.97
N ASN A 4 32.64 -45.96 -16.69
CA ASN A 4 33.21 -44.59 -16.69
C ASN A 4 32.36 -43.62 -17.51
N ILE A 5 31.65 -44.09 -18.54
CA ILE A 5 30.73 -43.25 -19.32
C ILE A 5 29.48 -42.96 -18.50
N PHE A 6 28.90 -43.96 -17.81
CA PHE A 6 27.75 -43.74 -16.92
C PHE A 6 28.08 -42.79 -15.78
N ALA A 7 29.24 -42.95 -15.13
CA ALA A 7 29.69 -42.06 -14.06
C ALA A 7 29.92 -40.63 -14.58
N ALA A 8 30.43 -40.44 -15.79
CA ALA A 8 30.58 -39.12 -16.40
C ALA A 8 29.25 -38.46 -16.74
N ILE A 9 28.28 -39.22 -17.27
CA ILE A 9 26.93 -38.75 -17.55
C ILE A 9 26.21 -38.38 -16.24
N GLU A 10 26.35 -39.21 -15.21
CA GLU A 10 25.77 -38.95 -13.89
C GLU A 10 26.33 -37.67 -13.28
N LYS A 11 27.64 -37.46 -13.33
CA LYS A 11 28.30 -36.26 -12.86
C LYS A 11 27.83 -35.01 -13.62
N TRP A 12 27.78 -35.11 -14.95
CA TRP A 12 27.30 -34.02 -15.81
C TRP A 12 25.83 -33.64 -15.51
N MET A 13 24.94 -34.66 -15.38
CA MET A 13 23.53 -34.43 -15.01
C MET A 13 23.40 -33.77 -13.64
N ARG A 14 24.17 -34.24 -12.66
CA ARG A 14 24.19 -33.64 -11.31
C ARG A 14 24.62 -32.16 -11.34
N GLU A 15 25.70 -31.86 -12.05
CA GLU A 15 26.18 -30.49 -12.21
C GLU A 15 25.13 -29.59 -12.90
N LEU A 16 24.50 -30.10 -13.96
CA LEU A 16 23.46 -29.36 -14.69
C LEU A 16 22.25 -29.07 -13.78
N LEU A 17 21.71 -30.09 -13.12
CA LEU A 17 20.53 -29.99 -12.27
C LEU A 17 20.80 -29.10 -11.04
N SER A 18 21.94 -29.28 -10.39
CA SER A 18 22.34 -28.44 -9.27
C SER A 18 22.48 -26.98 -9.67
N GLY A 19 23.08 -26.69 -10.83
CA GLY A 19 23.19 -25.34 -11.37
C GLY A 19 21.82 -24.71 -11.70
N MET A 20 20.87 -25.48 -12.23
CA MET A 20 19.50 -25.02 -12.47
C MET A 20 18.77 -24.69 -11.15
N VAL A 21 18.86 -25.58 -10.17
CA VAL A 21 18.25 -25.36 -8.85
C VAL A 21 18.86 -24.12 -8.18
N GLU A 22 20.18 -23.99 -8.19
CA GLU A 22 20.90 -22.84 -7.60
C GLU A 22 20.50 -21.52 -8.27
N SER A 23 20.41 -21.49 -9.59
CA SER A 23 19.95 -20.33 -10.36
C SER A 23 18.50 -19.96 -10.00
N ASN A 24 17.60 -20.94 -9.91
CA ASN A 24 16.22 -20.71 -9.54
C ASN A 24 16.10 -20.22 -8.10
N LEU A 25 16.82 -20.82 -7.16
CA LEU A 25 16.87 -20.41 -5.75
C LEU A 25 17.41 -18.97 -5.59
N SER A 26 18.51 -18.65 -6.27
CA SER A 26 19.09 -17.30 -6.28
C SER A 26 18.05 -16.27 -6.79
N THR A 27 17.38 -16.60 -7.89
CA THR A 27 16.30 -15.76 -8.44
C THR A 27 15.17 -15.58 -7.46
N MET A 28 14.74 -16.66 -6.81
CA MET A 28 13.66 -16.68 -5.83
C MET A 28 14.00 -15.81 -4.61
N PHE A 29 15.17 -16.00 -4.03
CA PHE A 29 15.61 -15.23 -2.85
C PHE A 29 15.85 -13.76 -3.17
N THR A 30 16.41 -13.47 -4.35
CA THR A 30 16.55 -12.08 -4.82
C THR A 30 15.16 -11.42 -4.95
N ALA A 31 14.19 -12.12 -5.54
CA ALA A 31 12.83 -11.62 -5.68
C ALA A 31 12.18 -11.33 -4.30
N VAL A 32 12.33 -12.22 -3.31
CA VAL A 32 11.79 -12.04 -1.95
C VAL A 32 12.39 -10.80 -1.27
N ASN A 33 13.71 -10.64 -1.32
CA ASN A 33 14.39 -9.48 -0.72
C ASN A 33 14.04 -8.18 -1.44
N GLN A 34 14.01 -8.22 -2.76
CA GLN A 34 13.68 -7.07 -3.58
C GLN A 34 12.25 -6.62 -3.31
N GLN A 35 11.27 -7.53 -3.26
CA GLN A 35 9.88 -7.22 -2.92
C GLN A 35 9.76 -6.54 -1.57
N THR A 36 10.40 -7.09 -0.53
CA THR A 36 10.35 -6.52 0.82
C THR A 36 10.90 -5.09 0.83
N SER A 37 12.03 -4.87 0.14
CA SER A 37 12.68 -3.57 0.03
C SER A 37 11.86 -2.57 -0.79
N GLU A 38 11.32 -2.99 -1.94
CA GLU A 38 10.53 -2.14 -2.84
C GLU A 38 9.21 -1.72 -2.19
N ILE A 39 8.50 -2.65 -1.54
CA ILE A 39 7.26 -2.31 -0.82
C ILE A 39 7.58 -1.29 0.27
N ALA A 40 8.60 -1.52 1.08
CA ALA A 40 9.00 -0.62 2.15
C ALA A 40 9.38 0.78 1.62
N ALA A 41 10.08 0.84 0.49
CA ALA A 41 10.47 2.09 -0.15
C ALA A 41 9.26 2.85 -0.73
N GLN A 42 8.37 2.16 -1.45
CA GLN A 42 7.21 2.78 -2.07
C GLN A 42 6.14 3.21 -1.06
N VAL A 43 5.91 2.39 -0.02
CA VAL A 43 4.97 2.71 1.06
C VAL A 43 5.39 3.96 1.83
N GLY A 44 6.69 4.19 1.96
CA GLY A 44 7.26 5.36 2.63
C GLY A 44 7.30 6.63 1.78
N GLN A 45 6.81 6.63 0.53
CA GLN A 45 6.81 7.83 -0.32
C GLN A 45 5.52 8.64 -0.14
N THR A 46 5.67 9.99 -0.16
CA THR A 46 4.52 10.90 -0.30
C THR A 46 3.97 10.84 -1.73
N PRO A 47 2.71 11.24 -1.97
CA PRO A 47 2.20 11.40 -3.33
C PRO A 47 3.06 12.32 -4.20
N GLN A 48 3.57 13.42 -3.63
CA GLN A 48 4.47 14.33 -4.35
C GLN A 48 5.82 13.67 -4.68
N GLY A 49 6.39 12.90 -3.77
CA GLY A 49 7.68 12.22 -3.94
C GLY A 49 7.63 11.05 -4.92
N TRP A 50 6.46 10.42 -5.06
CA TRP A 50 6.30 9.26 -5.94
C TRP A 50 6.37 9.65 -7.43
N ASN A 51 5.64 10.68 -7.84
CA ASN A 51 5.71 11.23 -9.20
C ASN A 51 5.29 12.69 -9.23
N SER A 52 6.26 13.60 -9.29
CA SER A 52 6.03 15.04 -9.25
C SER A 52 5.24 15.57 -10.46
N SER A 53 5.36 14.92 -11.64
CA SER A 53 4.63 15.32 -12.85
C SER A 53 3.15 14.96 -12.73
N ILE A 54 2.82 13.74 -12.30
CA ILE A 54 1.43 13.34 -12.04
C ILE A 54 0.84 14.19 -10.93
N PHE A 55 1.58 14.40 -9.83
CA PHE A 55 1.16 15.23 -8.72
C PHE A 55 0.78 16.64 -9.15
N SER A 56 1.64 17.32 -9.94
CA SER A 56 1.36 18.68 -10.44
C SER A 56 0.16 18.71 -11.39
N MET A 57 0.00 17.71 -12.23
CA MET A 57 -1.17 17.57 -13.10
C MET A 57 -2.47 17.43 -12.28
N ILE A 58 -2.48 16.56 -11.29
CA ILE A 58 -3.66 16.32 -10.42
C ILE A 58 -3.98 17.57 -9.60
N ARG A 59 -2.96 18.26 -9.07
CA ARG A 59 -3.13 19.54 -8.39
C ARG A 59 -3.76 20.59 -9.31
N ASN A 60 -3.27 20.73 -10.53
CA ASN A 60 -3.82 21.66 -11.50
C ASN A 60 -5.27 21.34 -11.86
N ILE A 61 -5.64 20.05 -11.98
CA ILE A 61 -7.03 19.64 -12.21
C ILE A 61 -7.89 20.04 -11.01
N SER A 62 -7.44 19.75 -9.79
CA SER A 62 -8.14 20.13 -8.56
C SER A 62 -8.36 21.65 -8.50
N ASP A 63 -7.31 22.43 -8.71
CA ASP A 63 -7.34 23.89 -8.55
C ASP A 63 -8.13 24.57 -9.68
N SER A 64 -7.96 24.14 -10.94
CA SER A 64 -8.54 24.81 -12.11
C SER A 64 -9.95 24.35 -12.47
N VAL A 65 -10.32 23.12 -12.12
CA VAL A 65 -11.61 22.52 -12.52
C VAL A 65 -12.50 22.24 -11.32
N VAL A 66 -11.95 21.59 -10.29
CA VAL A 66 -12.78 21.09 -9.17
C VAL A 66 -13.09 22.19 -8.15
N ILE A 67 -12.15 23.07 -7.82
CA ILE A 67 -12.38 24.20 -6.91
C ILE A 67 -13.49 25.14 -7.42
N PRO A 68 -13.56 25.56 -8.69
CA PRO A 68 -14.69 26.34 -9.20
C PRO A 68 -16.05 25.65 -9.02
N ILE A 69 -16.13 24.34 -9.26
CA ILE A 69 -17.35 23.55 -9.04
C ILE A 69 -17.71 23.53 -7.55
N ALA A 70 -16.74 23.26 -6.69
CA ALA A 70 -16.91 23.30 -5.25
C ALA A 70 -17.34 24.70 -4.75
N GLY A 71 -16.84 25.77 -5.41
CA GLY A 71 -17.25 27.13 -5.17
C GLY A 71 -18.73 27.39 -5.43
N ILE A 72 -19.29 26.81 -6.49
CA ILE A 72 -20.73 26.87 -6.78
C ILE A 72 -21.50 26.11 -5.70
N ILE A 73 -21.06 24.91 -5.35
CA ILE A 73 -21.71 24.06 -4.35
C ILE A 73 -21.72 24.76 -2.98
N ILE A 74 -20.59 25.30 -2.54
CA ILE A 74 -20.51 25.99 -1.23
C ILE A 74 -21.36 27.25 -1.22
N THR A 75 -21.45 27.99 -2.32
CA THR A 75 -22.31 29.16 -2.44
C THR A 75 -23.79 28.80 -2.26
N LEU A 76 -24.25 27.74 -2.97
CA LEU A 76 -25.62 27.24 -2.80
C LEU A 76 -25.90 26.79 -1.36
N ILE A 77 -24.96 26.06 -0.74
CA ILE A 77 -25.07 25.61 0.64
C ILE A 77 -25.15 26.79 1.62
N LEU A 78 -24.33 27.79 1.46
CA LEU A 78 -24.31 28.97 2.32
C LEU A 78 -25.59 29.81 2.13
N CYS A 79 -26.09 29.98 0.90
CA CYS A 79 -27.37 30.62 0.64
C CYS A 79 -28.54 29.88 1.29
N TYR A 80 -28.58 28.56 1.15
CA TYR A 80 -29.59 27.71 1.79
C TYR A 80 -29.57 27.87 3.32
N GLU A 81 -28.38 27.82 3.90
CA GLU A 81 -28.22 27.97 5.36
C GLU A 81 -28.63 29.35 5.86
N LEU A 82 -28.30 30.43 5.10
CA LEU A 82 -28.77 31.77 5.43
C LEU A 82 -30.29 31.86 5.41
N ILE A 83 -30.93 31.32 4.37
CA ILE A 83 -32.41 31.27 4.25
C ILE A 83 -33.00 30.48 5.43
N SER A 84 -32.45 29.31 5.74
CA SER A 84 -32.90 28.48 6.85
C SER A 84 -32.82 29.23 8.20
N MET A 85 -31.70 29.92 8.44
CA MET A 85 -31.51 30.75 9.63
C MET A 85 -32.54 31.86 9.75
N LEU A 86 -32.95 32.46 8.64
CA LEU A 86 -33.94 33.53 8.62
C LEU A 86 -35.35 33.00 8.79
N THR A 87 -35.65 31.78 8.28
CA THR A 87 -36.99 31.19 8.27
C THR A 87 -37.33 30.47 9.58
N GLU A 88 -36.35 29.86 10.25
CA GLU A 88 -36.57 29.16 11.54
C GLU A 88 -37.03 30.09 12.67
N ARG A 89 -36.82 31.40 12.54
CA ARG A 89 -37.26 32.39 13.50
C ARG A 89 -38.49 33.15 12.98
N ASN A 90 -39.65 32.82 13.54
CA ASN A 90 -40.95 33.41 13.20
C ASN A 90 -41.06 34.91 13.41
N ASN A 91 -40.06 35.60 13.94
CA ASN A 91 -40.01 37.03 14.17
C ASN A 91 -38.70 37.64 13.64
N LEU A 92 -38.73 38.32 12.51
CA LEU A 92 -37.61 39.09 11.91
C LEU A 92 -37.11 40.22 12.88
N HIS A 93 -37.84 40.52 13.96
CA HIS A 93 -37.46 41.54 14.94
C HIS A 93 -36.41 41.08 15.97
N ASP A 94 -36.20 39.73 16.10
CA ASP A 94 -35.25 39.15 17.07
C ASP A 94 -33.93 38.66 16.40
N VAL A 95 -33.60 39.19 15.23
CA VAL A 95 -32.37 38.80 14.55
C VAL A 95 -31.17 39.50 15.25
N ASP A 96 -30.52 38.71 16.12
CA ASP A 96 -29.35 39.16 16.87
C ASP A 96 -28.14 39.34 15.93
N THR A 97 -27.48 40.51 16.01
CA THR A 97 -26.23 40.82 15.28
C THR A 97 -25.16 39.71 15.48
N TRP A 98 -25.15 39.09 16.64
CA TRP A 98 -24.26 37.98 16.96
C TRP A 98 -24.47 36.75 16.08
N MET A 99 -25.69 36.50 15.60
CA MET A 99 -26.00 35.40 14.69
C MET A 99 -25.40 35.59 13.31
N PHE A 100 -25.46 36.82 12.77
CA PHE A 100 -24.79 37.16 11.52
C PHE A 100 -23.27 37.04 11.65
N PHE A 101 -22.69 37.46 12.76
CA PHE A 101 -21.25 37.30 12.99
C PHE A 101 -20.83 35.80 12.96
N LYS A 102 -21.56 34.96 13.64
CA LYS A 102 -21.32 33.48 13.59
C LYS A 102 -21.40 32.95 12.16
N TYR A 103 -22.38 33.41 11.38
CA TYR A 103 -22.53 33.00 9.99
C TYR A 103 -21.34 33.45 9.13
N PHE A 104 -20.88 34.68 9.26
CA PHE A 104 -19.72 35.20 8.53
C PHE A 104 -18.43 34.45 8.89
N VAL A 105 -18.20 34.14 10.14
CA VAL A 105 -17.05 33.34 10.59
C VAL A 105 -17.13 31.92 9.97
N LYS A 106 -18.30 31.30 10.01
CA LYS A 106 -18.52 29.98 9.41
C LYS A 106 -18.29 30.01 7.89
N MET A 107 -18.82 31.00 7.21
CA MET A 107 -18.61 31.21 5.77
C MET A 107 -17.12 31.35 5.44
N TRP A 108 -16.39 32.18 6.20
CA TRP A 108 -14.97 32.41 6.00
C TRP A 108 -14.17 31.09 6.17
N ILE A 109 -14.44 30.34 7.24
CA ILE A 109 -13.81 29.03 7.48
C ILE A 109 -14.13 28.06 6.34
N ALA A 110 -15.38 28.00 5.90
CA ALA A 110 -15.82 27.09 4.86
C ALA A 110 -15.14 27.38 3.51
N VAL A 111 -15.06 28.65 3.11
CA VAL A 111 -14.37 29.08 1.89
C VAL A 111 -12.86 28.80 2.00
N TYR A 112 -12.25 29.09 3.16
CA TYR A 112 -10.85 28.80 3.41
C TYR A 112 -10.54 27.30 3.27
N LEU A 113 -11.36 26.44 3.87
CA LEU A 113 -11.18 24.98 3.77
C LEU A 113 -11.27 24.50 2.32
N VAL A 114 -12.25 24.97 1.55
CA VAL A 114 -12.40 24.57 0.13
C VAL A 114 -11.22 25.05 -0.72
N SER A 115 -10.76 26.27 -0.50
CA SER A 115 -9.63 26.84 -1.25
C SER A 115 -8.29 26.17 -0.95
N HIS A 116 -8.12 25.56 0.23
CA HIS A 116 -6.88 24.91 0.67
C HIS A 116 -7.02 23.40 0.82
N THR A 117 -8.07 22.81 0.22
CA THR A 117 -8.40 21.38 0.38
C THR A 117 -7.26 20.48 -0.03
N PHE A 118 -6.58 20.80 -1.15
CA PHE A 118 -5.48 19.97 -1.64
C PHE A 118 -4.31 19.95 -0.65
N ASP A 119 -3.94 21.07 -0.09
CA ASP A 119 -2.86 21.18 0.89
C ASP A 119 -3.22 20.47 2.21
N ILE A 120 -4.50 20.57 2.64
CA ILE A 120 -5.03 19.84 3.81
C ILE A 120 -4.97 18.33 3.56
N ALA A 121 -5.37 17.87 2.36
CA ALA A 121 -5.30 16.46 2.00
C ALA A 121 -3.84 15.97 2.01
N MET A 122 -2.90 16.75 1.48
CA MET A 122 -1.48 16.39 1.52
C MET A 122 -0.93 16.32 2.94
N ALA A 123 -1.31 17.25 3.82
CA ALA A 123 -0.91 17.22 5.23
C ALA A 123 -1.35 15.90 5.94
N VAL A 124 -2.50 15.35 5.59
CA VAL A 124 -2.95 14.04 6.12
C VAL A 124 -2.03 12.91 5.64
N PHE A 125 -1.58 12.94 4.39
CA PHE A 125 -0.63 11.95 3.88
C PHE A 125 0.76 12.12 4.50
N ASP A 126 1.21 13.34 4.79
CA ASP A 126 2.47 13.60 5.49
C ASP A 126 2.45 13.03 6.92
N ILE A 127 1.31 13.13 7.62
CA ILE A 127 1.11 12.47 8.92
C ILE A 127 1.21 10.95 8.76
N GLY A 128 0.50 10.37 7.80
CA GLY A 128 0.57 8.92 7.52
C GLY A 128 1.99 8.45 7.22
N GLN A 129 2.75 9.22 6.42
CA GLN A 129 4.15 8.94 6.13
C GLN A 129 5.05 9.04 7.37
N SER A 130 4.83 10.03 8.23
CA SER A 130 5.58 10.16 9.49
C SER A 130 5.41 8.91 10.37
N VAL A 131 4.20 8.35 10.43
CA VAL A 131 3.90 7.10 11.14
C VAL A 131 4.66 5.93 10.51
N VAL A 132 4.66 5.82 9.18
CA VAL A 132 5.41 4.78 8.45
C VAL A 132 6.90 4.88 8.73
N ASN A 133 7.48 6.09 8.64
CA ASN A 133 8.90 6.32 8.86
C ASN A 133 9.33 6.00 10.30
N SER A 134 8.51 6.39 11.28
CA SER A 134 8.75 6.08 12.69
C SER A 134 8.70 4.57 12.96
N SER A 135 7.76 3.87 12.31
CA SER A 135 7.60 2.42 12.41
C SER A 135 8.71 1.67 11.67
N SER A 136 9.21 2.21 10.55
CA SER A 136 10.25 1.57 9.74
C SER A 136 11.56 1.38 10.50
N GLY A 137 11.90 2.27 11.43
CA GLY A 137 13.06 2.15 12.31
C GLY A 137 12.99 0.91 13.21
N ILE A 138 11.81 0.58 13.71
CA ILE A 138 11.54 -0.60 14.54
C ILE A 138 11.55 -1.88 13.69
N ILE A 139 11.04 -1.79 12.47
CA ILE A 139 10.83 -2.91 11.54
C ILE A 139 12.14 -3.30 10.84
N ARG A 140 12.94 -2.33 10.37
CA ARG A 140 14.19 -2.56 9.61
C ARG A 140 15.19 -3.46 10.33
N GLY A 141 15.23 -3.42 11.67
CA GLY A 141 16.09 -4.31 12.46
C GLY A 141 15.67 -5.77 12.46
N LYS A 142 14.44 -6.07 12.00
CA LYS A 142 13.85 -7.43 12.00
C LYS A 142 13.53 -7.97 10.60
N THR A 143 13.67 -7.15 9.55
CA THR A 143 13.29 -7.51 8.17
C THR A 143 14.47 -7.96 7.31
N ALA A 144 15.71 -7.90 7.82
CA ALA A 144 16.86 -8.46 7.13
C ALA A 144 16.77 -9.99 7.14
N ILE A 145 16.33 -10.56 6.02
CA ILE A 145 16.29 -12.01 5.82
C ILE A 145 17.72 -12.45 5.49
N ASP A 146 18.31 -13.26 6.36
CA ASP A 146 19.63 -13.87 6.08
C ASP A 146 19.46 -15.03 5.08
N ILE A 147 19.47 -14.66 3.79
CA ILE A 147 19.34 -15.60 2.68
C ILE A 147 20.62 -16.42 2.49
N SER A 148 21.77 -15.90 2.93
CA SER A 148 23.05 -16.58 2.73
C SER A 148 23.13 -17.89 3.52
N SER A 149 22.62 -17.90 4.75
CA SER A 149 22.55 -19.11 5.57
C SER A 149 21.58 -20.16 4.99
N LEU A 150 20.45 -19.69 4.46
CA LEU A 150 19.44 -20.57 3.82
C LEU A 150 19.99 -21.18 2.51
N SER A 151 20.66 -20.39 1.68
CA SER A 151 21.30 -20.84 0.45
C SER A 151 22.38 -21.89 0.72
N MET A 152 23.27 -21.69 1.72
CA MET A 152 24.28 -22.66 2.11
C MET A 152 23.69 -23.98 2.61
N GLN A 153 22.60 -23.94 3.40
CA GLN A 153 21.93 -25.14 3.87
C GLN A 153 21.30 -25.92 2.70
N MET A 154 20.72 -25.22 1.73
CA MET A 154 20.15 -25.85 0.52
C MET A 154 21.24 -26.48 -0.36
N GLN A 155 22.38 -25.84 -0.56
CA GLN A 155 23.51 -26.41 -1.31
C GLN A 155 24.07 -27.67 -0.62
N ALA A 156 24.21 -27.67 0.70
CA ALA A 156 24.64 -28.82 1.47
C ALA A 156 23.64 -30.01 1.35
N ALA A 157 22.35 -29.75 1.36
CA ALA A 157 21.32 -30.77 1.15
C ALA A 157 21.36 -31.36 -0.27
N MET A 158 21.50 -30.53 -1.30
CA MET A 158 21.60 -30.99 -2.71
C MET A 158 22.82 -31.89 -2.97
N ALA A 159 23.92 -31.67 -2.27
CA ALA A 159 25.14 -32.48 -2.45
C ALA A 159 24.93 -33.96 -2.12
N THR A 160 23.96 -34.32 -1.28
CA THR A 160 23.67 -35.69 -0.83
C THR A 160 22.48 -36.32 -1.54
N MET A 161 21.72 -35.57 -2.34
CA MET A 161 20.51 -36.04 -3.02
C MET A 161 20.80 -36.97 -4.19
N ALA A 162 19.89 -37.94 -4.45
CA ALA A 162 19.90 -38.77 -5.66
C ALA A 162 19.50 -37.94 -6.88
N ILE A 163 19.90 -38.34 -8.10
CA ILE A 163 19.58 -37.60 -9.33
C ILE A 163 18.05 -37.44 -9.52
N GLY A 164 17.26 -38.48 -9.21
CA GLY A 164 15.81 -38.38 -9.29
C GLY A 164 15.20 -37.32 -8.40
N GLU A 165 15.74 -37.15 -7.19
CA GLU A 165 15.34 -36.09 -6.24
C GLU A 165 15.75 -34.71 -6.74
N LEU A 166 16.96 -34.59 -7.34
CA LEU A 166 17.42 -33.35 -7.96
C LEU A 166 16.54 -32.92 -9.14
N VAL A 167 16.07 -33.85 -9.97
CA VAL A 167 15.12 -33.54 -11.06
C VAL A 167 13.81 -33.02 -10.50
N THR A 168 13.27 -33.65 -9.47
CA THR A 168 12.05 -33.20 -8.81
C THR A 168 12.24 -31.80 -8.22
N LEU A 169 13.34 -31.58 -7.51
CA LEU A 169 13.67 -30.29 -6.93
C LEU A 169 13.86 -29.20 -7.99
N ALA A 170 14.48 -29.52 -9.14
CA ALA A 170 14.63 -28.56 -10.25
C ALA A 170 13.28 -28.14 -10.84
N LEU A 171 12.34 -29.07 -10.99
CA LEU A 171 10.98 -28.76 -11.45
C LEU A 171 10.21 -27.93 -10.40
N GLU A 172 10.29 -28.27 -9.13
CA GLU A 172 9.64 -27.54 -8.05
C GLU A 172 10.18 -26.10 -7.94
N THR A 173 11.50 -25.92 -7.93
CA THR A 173 12.11 -24.58 -7.89
C THR A 173 11.74 -23.73 -9.10
N LEU A 174 11.60 -24.33 -10.28
CA LEU A 174 11.13 -23.65 -11.47
C LEU A 174 9.68 -23.17 -11.30
N VAL A 175 8.77 -24.04 -10.86
CA VAL A 175 7.36 -23.69 -10.62
C VAL A 175 7.25 -22.59 -9.56
N VAL A 176 7.94 -22.74 -8.42
CA VAL A 176 7.94 -21.74 -7.35
C VAL A 176 8.47 -20.39 -7.82
N SER A 177 9.58 -20.38 -8.58
CA SER A 177 10.14 -19.16 -9.15
C SER A 177 9.16 -18.42 -10.07
N TRP A 178 8.45 -19.15 -10.92
CA TRP A 178 7.41 -18.57 -11.78
C TRP A 178 6.25 -17.99 -10.96
N CYS A 179 5.78 -18.73 -9.96
CA CYS A 179 4.72 -18.24 -9.06
C CYS A 179 5.16 -16.95 -8.34
N LEU A 180 6.38 -16.90 -7.81
CA LEU A 180 6.89 -15.71 -7.13
C LEU A 180 7.04 -14.51 -8.07
N LYS A 181 7.43 -14.71 -9.34
CA LYS A 181 7.45 -13.63 -10.35
C LYS A 181 6.05 -13.07 -10.60
N ILE A 182 5.04 -13.95 -10.75
CA ILE A 182 3.65 -13.51 -10.92
C ILE A 182 3.18 -12.73 -9.70
N LEU A 183 3.44 -13.22 -8.48
CA LEU A 183 3.08 -12.54 -7.24
C LEU A 183 3.79 -11.19 -7.11
N SER A 184 5.04 -11.07 -7.55
CA SER A 184 5.78 -9.81 -7.61
C SER A 184 5.05 -8.76 -8.45
N VAL A 185 4.60 -9.15 -9.64
CA VAL A 185 3.82 -8.26 -10.52
C VAL A 185 2.52 -7.85 -9.85
N VAL A 186 1.80 -8.78 -9.20
CA VAL A 186 0.55 -8.48 -8.49
C VAL A 186 0.80 -7.48 -7.35
N ILE A 187 1.85 -7.66 -6.56
CA ILE A 187 2.22 -6.73 -5.48
C ILE A 187 2.52 -5.33 -6.05
N THR A 188 3.27 -5.26 -7.16
CA THR A 188 3.54 -3.99 -7.84
C THR A 188 2.24 -3.31 -8.27
N VAL A 189 1.29 -4.04 -8.85
CA VAL A 189 -0.03 -3.52 -9.25
C VAL A 189 -0.80 -2.99 -8.03
N ILE A 190 -0.75 -3.68 -6.89
CA ILE A 190 -1.39 -3.21 -5.64
C ILE A 190 -0.79 -1.87 -5.18
N MET A 191 0.53 -1.73 -5.22
CA MET A 191 1.24 -0.52 -4.80
C MET A 191 0.90 0.68 -5.70
N TYR A 192 0.95 0.48 -7.02
CA TYR A 192 0.59 1.52 -7.99
C TYR A 192 -0.90 1.86 -7.92
N GLY A 193 -1.76 0.85 -7.77
CA GLY A 193 -3.20 1.03 -7.61
C GLY A 193 -3.54 1.92 -6.41
N ARG A 194 -2.87 1.73 -5.28
CA ARG A 194 -3.01 2.61 -4.11
C ARG A 194 -2.64 4.06 -4.43
N MET A 195 -1.52 4.32 -5.11
CA MET A 195 -1.11 5.69 -5.46
C MET A 195 -2.10 6.34 -6.42
N ILE A 196 -2.62 5.59 -7.38
CA ILE A 196 -3.69 6.08 -8.28
C ILE A 196 -4.96 6.40 -7.48
N GLU A 197 -5.36 5.54 -6.54
CA GLU A 197 -6.52 5.80 -5.67
C GLU A 197 -6.33 7.09 -4.87
N ILE A 198 -5.14 7.33 -4.31
CA ILE A 198 -4.81 8.57 -3.59
C ILE A 198 -4.97 9.79 -4.51
N TYR A 199 -4.43 9.76 -5.72
CA TYR A 199 -4.55 10.88 -6.66
C TYR A 199 -5.99 11.14 -7.09
N LEU A 200 -6.77 10.09 -7.39
CA LEU A 200 -8.19 10.23 -7.73
C LEU A 200 -8.98 10.80 -6.55
N TYR A 201 -8.71 10.30 -5.35
CA TYR A 201 -9.39 10.75 -4.14
C TYR A 201 -9.07 12.21 -3.85
N THR A 202 -7.80 12.63 -3.92
CA THR A 202 -7.39 14.00 -3.66
C THR A 202 -7.81 14.98 -4.74
N SER A 203 -7.92 14.56 -6.01
CA SER A 203 -8.37 15.43 -7.09
C SER A 203 -9.79 15.98 -6.88
N LEU A 204 -10.69 15.18 -6.30
CA LEU A 204 -12.08 15.52 -6.05
C LEU A 204 -12.33 16.10 -4.65
N ALA A 205 -11.31 16.24 -3.82
CA ALA A 205 -11.41 16.67 -2.44
C ALA A 205 -12.23 17.97 -2.23
N PRO A 206 -12.13 19.03 -3.06
CA PRO A 206 -12.88 20.26 -2.83
C PRO A 206 -14.39 20.09 -2.74
N ILE A 207 -14.96 19.13 -3.49
CA ILE A 207 -16.42 18.90 -3.51
C ILE A 207 -16.96 18.40 -2.16
N PRO A 208 -16.46 17.29 -1.59
CA PRO A 208 -16.87 16.86 -0.26
C PRO A 208 -16.58 17.88 0.83
N PHE A 209 -15.45 18.59 0.75
CA PHE A 209 -15.12 19.64 1.73
C PHE A 209 -16.11 20.79 1.69
N ALA A 210 -16.64 21.17 0.51
CA ALA A 210 -17.68 22.17 0.40
C ALA A 210 -18.95 21.80 1.19
N THR A 211 -19.26 20.51 1.33
CA THR A 211 -20.44 20.06 2.07
C THR A 211 -20.26 20.08 3.60
N MET A 212 -19.02 20.08 4.10
CA MET A 212 -18.73 19.98 5.54
C MET A 212 -19.34 21.12 6.37
N SER A 213 -19.56 22.28 5.76
CA SER A 213 -20.11 23.44 6.43
C SER A 213 -21.62 23.36 6.70
N ASN A 214 -22.34 22.44 6.04
CA ASN A 214 -23.78 22.28 6.19
C ASN A 214 -24.13 21.17 7.19
N ARG A 215 -25.19 21.38 8.01
CA ARG A 215 -25.62 20.42 9.01
C ARG A 215 -26.23 19.16 8.41
N GLU A 216 -26.93 19.27 7.29
CA GLU A 216 -27.62 18.15 6.64
C GLU A 216 -26.66 17.34 5.74
N TRP A 217 -25.79 18.02 4.98
CA TRP A 217 -24.90 17.39 4.01
C TRP A 217 -23.46 17.20 4.50
N GLY A 218 -23.14 17.72 5.68
CA GLY A 218 -21.78 17.65 6.27
C GLY A 218 -21.28 16.23 6.51
N HIS A 219 -22.19 15.23 6.55
CA HIS A 219 -21.82 13.82 6.64
C HIS A 219 -21.01 13.34 5.42
N VAL A 220 -21.26 13.91 4.22
CA VAL A 220 -20.51 13.58 2.99
C VAL A 220 -19.04 13.98 3.14
N GLY A 221 -18.79 15.23 3.54
CA GLY A 221 -17.44 15.73 3.76
C GLY A 221 -16.74 15.05 4.92
N THR A 222 -17.45 14.76 6.03
CA THR A 222 -16.88 14.04 7.17
C THR A 222 -16.50 12.60 6.81
N ASN A 223 -17.34 11.90 6.04
CA ASN A 223 -17.03 10.55 5.57
C ASN A 223 -15.85 10.54 4.59
N TYR A 224 -15.80 11.53 3.71
CA TYR A 224 -14.64 11.73 2.84
C TYR A 224 -13.35 11.93 3.63
N PHE A 225 -13.36 12.77 4.65
CA PHE A 225 -12.19 13.04 5.50
C PHE A 225 -11.73 11.79 6.24
N ARG A 226 -12.67 10.95 6.73
CA ARG A 226 -12.34 9.63 7.29
C ARG A 226 -11.69 8.72 6.26
N GLY A 227 -12.19 8.72 5.02
CA GLY A 227 -11.60 7.98 3.91
C GLY A 227 -10.18 8.44 3.57
N LEU A 228 -9.92 9.74 3.65
CA LEU A 228 -8.59 10.31 3.45
C LEU A 228 -7.60 9.79 4.50
N PHE A 229 -7.98 9.78 5.78
CA PHE A 229 -7.19 9.17 6.85
C PHE A 229 -6.99 7.67 6.62
N ALA A 230 -8.04 6.96 6.20
CA ALA A 230 -7.95 5.54 5.89
C ALA A 230 -6.89 5.26 4.82
N LEU A 231 -6.86 6.04 3.73
CA LEU A 231 -5.86 5.92 2.67
C LEU A 231 -4.44 6.27 3.16
N ALA A 232 -4.30 7.29 4.00
CA ALA A 232 -3.02 7.69 4.56
C ALA A 232 -2.44 6.59 5.48
N PHE A 233 -3.26 6.02 6.38
CA PHE A 233 -2.86 4.98 7.31
C PHE A 233 -2.77 3.58 6.69
N GLN A 234 -3.34 3.36 5.51
CA GLN A 234 -3.17 2.11 4.77
C GLN A 234 -1.68 1.77 4.56
N ALA A 235 -0.84 2.78 4.35
CA ALA A 235 0.60 2.63 4.24
C ALA A 235 1.22 1.94 5.46
N PHE A 236 0.82 2.36 6.65
CA PHE A 236 1.28 1.75 7.90
C PHE A 236 0.86 0.27 7.98
N LEU A 237 -0.39 -0.06 7.64
CA LEU A 237 -0.86 -1.45 7.62
C LEU A 237 -0.06 -2.30 6.62
N MET A 238 0.24 -1.77 5.42
CA MET A 238 1.09 -2.45 4.45
C MET A 238 2.49 -2.72 5.01
N MET A 239 3.08 -1.75 5.72
CA MET A 239 4.39 -1.91 6.35
C MET A 239 4.38 -2.99 7.43
N VAL A 240 3.31 -3.09 8.22
CA VAL A 240 3.11 -4.16 9.21
C VAL A 240 3.00 -5.52 8.51
N CYS A 241 2.26 -5.63 7.40
CA CYS A 241 2.19 -6.87 6.62
C CYS A 241 3.57 -7.33 6.14
N VAL A 242 4.40 -6.39 5.64
CA VAL A 242 5.78 -6.68 5.21
C VAL A 242 6.64 -7.15 6.38
N ALA A 243 6.50 -6.54 7.55
CA ALA A 243 7.24 -6.95 8.74
C ALA A 243 6.87 -8.37 9.19
N ILE A 244 5.58 -8.71 9.17
CA ILE A 244 5.09 -10.07 9.48
C ILE A 244 5.64 -11.06 8.47
N TYR A 245 5.55 -10.72 7.17
CA TYR A 245 6.09 -11.55 6.10
C TYR A 245 7.58 -11.84 6.27
N ALA A 246 8.39 -10.82 6.53
CA ALA A 246 9.82 -10.97 6.75
C ALA A 246 10.13 -11.88 7.97
N ALA A 247 9.36 -11.74 9.06
CA ALA A 247 9.49 -12.61 10.22
C ALA A 247 9.12 -14.07 9.90
N LEU A 248 8.07 -14.30 9.10
CA LEU A 248 7.65 -15.63 8.65
C LEU A 248 8.72 -16.28 7.76
N ILE A 249 9.25 -15.56 6.76
CA ILE A 249 10.35 -16.06 5.92
C ILE A 249 11.59 -16.36 6.77
N GLY A 250 11.95 -15.47 7.70
CA GLY A 250 13.10 -15.68 8.60
C GLY A 250 12.93 -16.87 9.56
N SER A 251 11.72 -17.39 9.74
CA SER A 251 11.44 -18.57 10.55
C SER A 251 11.61 -19.90 9.81
N ILE A 252 11.72 -19.85 8.48
CA ILE A 252 11.88 -21.07 7.66
C ILE A 252 13.22 -21.73 7.98
N ARG A 253 13.19 -23.04 8.25
CA ARG A 253 14.36 -23.89 8.50
C ARG A 253 14.43 -24.96 7.43
N VAL A 254 15.60 -25.13 6.82
CA VAL A 254 15.86 -26.17 5.80
C VAL A 254 16.26 -27.50 6.44
N SER A 255 16.39 -27.55 7.78
CA SER A 255 17.02 -28.66 8.52
C SER A 255 16.34 -30.03 8.38
N SER A 256 15.11 -30.12 7.85
CA SER A 256 14.42 -31.40 7.72
C SER A 256 13.89 -31.71 6.32
N ASP A 257 13.53 -30.69 5.53
CA ASP A 257 12.95 -30.89 4.18
C ASP A 257 13.04 -29.60 3.35
N ILE A 258 13.84 -29.67 2.28
CA ILE A 258 14.02 -28.57 1.32
C ILE A 258 12.71 -28.22 0.59
N HIS A 259 11.89 -29.23 0.29
CA HIS A 259 10.62 -29.08 -0.40
C HIS A 259 9.63 -28.25 0.43
N SER A 260 9.53 -28.54 1.73
CA SER A 260 8.70 -27.79 2.66
C SER A 260 9.15 -26.32 2.78
N ALA A 261 10.45 -26.06 2.76
CA ALA A 261 10.98 -24.69 2.80
C ALA A 261 10.62 -23.88 1.54
N LEU A 262 10.68 -24.50 0.36
CA LEU A 262 10.29 -23.90 -0.92
C LEU A 262 8.81 -23.55 -0.97
N PHE A 263 7.95 -24.52 -0.69
CA PHE A 263 6.50 -24.30 -0.68
C PHE A 263 6.07 -23.35 0.45
N GLY A 264 6.74 -23.37 1.59
CA GLY A 264 6.54 -22.42 2.67
C GLY A 264 6.81 -20.97 2.24
N THR A 265 7.92 -20.73 1.52
CA THR A 265 8.25 -19.41 0.97
C THR A 265 7.17 -18.93 0.00
N MET A 266 6.71 -19.78 -0.90
CA MET A 266 5.62 -19.47 -1.82
C MET A 266 4.33 -19.15 -1.06
N ALA A 267 3.95 -20.00 -0.10
CA ALA A 267 2.72 -19.81 0.68
C ALA A 267 2.73 -18.48 1.46
N TYR A 268 3.83 -18.15 2.10
CA TYR A 268 3.95 -16.85 2.81
C TYR A 268 3.89 -15.65 1.87
N THR A 269 4.43 -15.76 0.64
CA THR A 269 4.32 -14.69 -0.36
C THR A 269 2.87 -14.54 -0.86
N VAL A 270 2.14 -15.64 -1.02
CA VAL A 270 0.71 -15.60 -1.32
C VAL A 270 -0.07 -14.92 -0.21
N ILE A 271 0.22 -15.26 1.05
CA ILE A 271 -0.40 -14.62 2.23
C ILE A 271 -0.12 -13.11 2.24
N LEU A 272 1.13 -12.70 1.96
CA LEU A 272 1.49 -11.29 1.85
C LEU A 272 0.64 -10.59 0.79
N CYS A 273 0.55 -11.16 -0.42
CA CYS A 273 -0.22 -10.60 -1.52
C CYS A 273 -1.69 -10.37 -1.13
N PHE A 274 -2.36 -11.38 -0.57
CA PHE A 274 -3.75 -11.25 -0.11
C PHE A 274 -3.91 -10.29 1.07
N SER A 275 -2.94 -10.24 1.98
CA SER A 275 -2.96 -9.31 3.10
C SER A 275 -2.85 -7.86 2.62
N LEU A 276 -1.95 -7.58 1.66
CA LEU A 276 -1.81 -6.25 1.06
C LEU A 276 -3.10 -5.80 0.37
N LEU A 277 -3.78 -6.69 -0.37
CA LEU A 277 -5.08 -6.40 -0.99
C LEU A 277 -6.14 -5.99 0.04
N LYS A 278 -6.12 -6.61 1.21
CA LYS A 278 -7.10 -6.34 2.28
C LYS A 278 -6.79 -5.09 3.12
N THR A 279 -5.59 -4.54 3.05
CA THR A 279 -5.20 -3.37 3.87
C THR A 279 -6.10 -2.16 3.62
N GLY A 280 -6.54 -1.92 2.38
CA GLY A 280 -7.43 -0.81 2.04
C GLY A 280 -8.80 -0.92 2.72
N SER A 281 -9.46 -2.08 2.60
CA SER A 281 -10.75 -2.31 3.24
C SER A 281 -10.65 -2.30 4.77
N LEU A 282 -9.58 -2.87 5.32
CA LEU A 282 -9.33 -2.87 6.77
C LEU A 282 -9.14 -1.44 7.29
N SER A 283 -8.35 -0.64 6.59
CA SER A 283 -8.16 0.76 6.97
C SER A 283 -9.47 1.55 6.93
N LYS A 284 -10.28 1.40 5.87
CA LYS A 284 -11.60 2.02 5.76
C LYS A 284 -12.52 1.63 6.93
N GLN A 285 -12.53 0.36 7.31
CA GLN A 285 -13.31 -0.12 8.46
C GLN A 285 -12.85 0.51 9.79
N ILE A 286 -11.53 0.60 10.01
CA ILE A 286 -10.96 1.18 11.25
C ILE A 286 -11.38 2.66 11.38
N PHE A 287 -11.35 3.42 10.29
CA PHE A 287 -11.73 4.84 10.30
C PHE A 287 -13.23 5.08 10.10
N GLY A 288 -14.04 4.04 9.94
CA GLY A 288 -15.50 4.13 9.77
C GLY A 288 -15.88 4.90 8.49
N SER A 289 -15.10 4.77 7.42
CA SER A 289 -15.44 5.30 6.10
C SER A 289 -16.16 4.22 5.29
N HIS A 290 -17.31 4.57 4.74
CA HIS A 290 -18.17 3.69 3.95
C HIS A 290 -18.28 4.19 2.52
#